data_c5b732a50bf722bb8fdb85496838b511
#
_entry.id   c5b732a50bf722bb8fdb85496838b511
#
_cell.length_a   1.000
_cell.length_b   1.000
_cell.length_c   1.000
_cell.angle_alpha   90.00
_cell.angle_beta   90.00
_cell.angle_gamma   90.00
#
_symmetry.space_group_name_H-M   'P 1'
#
loop_
_entity.id
_entity.type
_entity.pdbx_description
1 polymer ?
#
loop_
_entity_poly.entity_id
_entity_poly.type
_entity_poly.pdbx_seq_one_letter_code
_entity_poly.pdbx_strand_id
1 'polypeptide(L)'
;FVGDCAVWVHNKNCKPRSPKSDVVEKGENLDGSITYTKNINGKNVQVTYSKEGYPDFSPFSHPDYPDPVEINMTGNNYKDFKAANEKIGLSGANPPDGYTWHHLEDGKHMLLVDSSVHDATLGGFPHTGGASIVKNN
;
A
#
# COMPACT_ATOMS: atom_id res chain seq x y z
N PHE A 1 19.06 1.07 11.44
CA PHE A 1 17.67 1.33 11.21
C PHE A 1 17.42 2.77 10.82
N VAL A 2 16.78 2.98 9.75
CA VAL A 2 16.47 4.33 9.32
C VAL A 2 15.17 4.30 8.55
N GLY A 3 14.21 5.07 9.02
CA GLY A 3 13.03 5.37 8.26
C GLY A 3 11.97 4.30 8.17
N ASP A 4 12.23 3.09 8.60
CA ASP A 4 11.23 2.06 8.53
C ASP A 4 10.77 1.68 9.92
N CYS A 5 9.54 2.02 10.19
CA CYS A 5 8.98 1.97 11.53
C CYS A 5 8.05 0.81 11.79
N ALA A 6 7.75 0.02 10.77
CA ALA A 6 6.61 -0.89 10.84
C ALA A 6 6.74 -1.96 11.91
N VAL A 7 7.96 -2.36 12.24
CA VAL A 7 8.18 -3.49 13.13
C VAL A 7 8.69 -3.11 14.52
N TRP A 8 8.98 -1.85 14.75
CA TRP A 8 9.63 -1.47 15.99
C TRP A 8 8.62 -0.95 16.99
N VAL A 9 7.92 -1.85 17.62
CA VAL A 9 6.92 -1.45 18.60
C VAL A 9 7.52 -0.72 19.79
N HIS A 10 8.79 -0.94 20.09
CA HIS A 10 9.45 -0.25 21.19
C HIS A 10 10.11 1.06 20.74
N ASN A 11 10.12 1.37 19.47
CA ASN A 11 10.64 2.64 18.98
C ASN A 11 9.50 3.63 18.83
N LYS A 12 9.27 4.39 19.88
CA LYS A 12 8.09 5.28 19.98
C LYS A 12 8.12 6.44 19.00
N ASN A 13 9.29 6.76 18.45
CA ASN A 13 9.42 7.88 17.51
C ASN A 13 9.21 7.46 16.07
N CYS A 14 9.03 6.18 15.84
CA CYS A 14 8.92 5.64 14.51
C CYS A 14 7.46 5.62 14.06
N LYS A 15 7.20 6.18 12.88
CA LYS A 15 5.84 6.26 12.33
C LYS A 15 5.82 5.78 10.89
N PRO A 16 4.74 5.13 10.46
CA PRO A 16 4.58 4.81 9.05
C PRO A 16 4.59 6.07 8.19
N ARG A 17 4.98 5.90 6.94
CA ARG A 17 5.01 7.01 5.99
C ARG A 17 3.58 7.47 5.69
N SER A 18 3.42 8.77 5.49
CA SER A 18 2.13 9.36 5.15
C SER A 18 2.32 10.52 4.20
N PRO A 19 1.26 10.93 3.48
CA PRO A 19 1.33 12.09 2.60
C PRO A 19 1.66 13.36 3.38
N LYS A 20 2.42 14.26 2.77
CA LYS A 20 2.83 15.49 3.45
C LYS A 20 2.62 16.75 2.61
N SER A 21 3.27 16.88 1.47
CA SER A 21 3.41 18.16 0.83
C SER A 21 2.45 18.45 -0.32
N ASP A 22 1.99 17.46 -1.04
CA ASP A 22 1.14 17.63 -2.21
C ASP A 22 -0.31 17.24 -1.95
N VAL A 23 -0.70 17.28 -0.68
CA VAL A 23 -2.06 16.97 -0.25
C VAL A 23 -2.94 18.19 -0.46
N VAL A 24 -4.06 18.02 -1.16
CA VAL A 24 -5.04 19.06 -1.38
C VAL A 24 -5.90 19.26 -0.13
N GLU A 25 -6.22 18.15 0.55
CA GLU A 25 -7.09 18.18 1.71
C GLU A 25 -6.73 17.03 2.66
N LYS A 26 -6.90 17.26 3.96
CA LYS A 26 -6.66 16.28 4.99
C LYS A 26 -7.81 16.35 5.99
N GLY A 27 -8.48 15.22 6.22
CA GLY A 27 -9.59 15.14 7.18
C GLY A 27 -9.38 14.06 8.20
N GLU A 28 -9.61 14.37 9.47
CA GLU A 28 -9.52 13.39 10.54
C GLU A 28 -10.91 12.80 10.80
N ASN A 29 -10.96 11.48 10.97
CA ASN A 29 -12.21 10.76 11.22
C ASN A 29 -12.34 10.40 12.69
N LEU A 30 -13.55 10.10 13.12
CA LEU A 30 -13.82 9.84 14.53
C LEU A 30 -13.10 8.61 15.08
N ASP A 31 -12.79 7.65 14.22
CA ASP A 31 -12.09 6.43 14.63
C ASP A 31 -10.57 6.59 14.69
N GLY A 32 -10.08 7.79 14.45
CA GLY A 32 -8.63 8.07 14.46
C GLY A 32 -7.96 7.89 13.12
N SER A 33 -8.68 7.46 12.10
CA SER A 33 -8.14 7.39 10.75
C SER A 33 -8.09 8.79 10.12
N ILE A 34 -7.30 8.93 9.06
CA ILE A 34 -7.13 10.20 8.37
C ILE A 34 -7.34 9.98 6.88
N THR A 35 -8.19 10.79 6.27
CA THR A 35 -8.40 10.76 4.83
C THR A 35 -7.63 11.90 4.18
N TYR A 36 -6.74 11.54 3.26
CA TYR A 36 -5.98 12.51 2.48
C TYR A 36 -6.53 12.58 1.07
N THR A 37 -6.60 13.78 0.52
CA THR A 37 -7.01 14.01 -0.86
C THR A 37 -5.81 14.55 -1.64
N LYS A 38 -5.50 13.93 -2.75
CA LYS A 38 -4.45 14.39 -3.67
C LYS A 38 -5.04 14.53 -5.06
N ASN A 39 -4.49 15.48 -5.83
CA ASN A 39 -4.81 15.56 -7.25
C ASN A 39 -3.86 14.65 -8.01
N ILE A 40 -4.40 13.65 -8.68
CA ILE A 40 -3.63 12.69 -9.47
C ILE A 40 -4.19 12.72 -10.88
N ASN A 41 -3.36 13.14 -11.83
CA ASN A 41 -3.73 13.22 -13.25
C ASN A 41 -5.03 14.01 -13.48
N GLY A 42 -5.19 15.12 -12.75
CA GLY A 42 -6.33 16.01 -12.89
C GLY A 42 -7.57 15.59 -12.10
N LYS A 43 -7.49 14.52 -11.32
CA LYS A 43 -8.61 14.05 -10.49
C LYS A 43 -8.24 14.10 -9.02
N ASN A 44 -9.19 14.50 -8.19
CA ASN A 44 -9.01 14.43 -6.75
C ASN A 44 -9.29 12.99 -6.29
N VAL A 45 -8.28 12.39 -5.67
CA VAL A 45 -8.33 11.00 -5.20
C VAL A 45 -8.15 11.00 -3.69
N GLN A 46 -9.00 10.24 -3.00
CA GLN A 46 -8.97 10.15 -1.55
C GLN A 46 -8.52 8.76 -1.11
N VAL A 47 -7.60 8.72 -0.16
CA VAL A 47 -7.17 7.48 0.48
C VAL A 47 -7.20 7.69 2.00
N THR A 48 -7.81 6.74 2.70
CA THR A 48 -7.91 6.78 4.15
C THR A 48 -6.81 5.91 4.76
N TYR A 49 -6.05 6.50 5.67
CA TYR A 49 -5.03 5.78 6.44
C TYR A 49 -5.60 5.46 7.81
N SER A 50 -5.46 4.20 8.22
CA SER A 50 -5.91 3.80 9.56
C SER A 50 -5.18 4.60 10.63
N LYS A 51 -5.67 4.54 11.87
CA LYS A 51 -4.99 5.23 12.97
C LYS A 51 -3.56 4.72 13.17
N GLU A 52 -3.26 3.51 12.73
CA GLU A 52 -1.91 2.96 12.75
C GLU A 52 -1.04 3.47 11.61
N GLY A 53 -1.63 4.14 10.62
CA GLY A 53 -0.91 4.76 9.53
C GLY A 53 -0.83 3.94 8.24
N TYR A 54 -1.69 2.96 8.06
CA TYR A 54 -1.70 2.13 6.85
C TYR A 54 -2.85 2.52 5.94
N PRO A 55 -2.58 2.71 4.63
CA PRO A 55 -3.62 3.13 3.70
C PRO A 55 -4.55 2.01 3.31
N ASP A 56 -5.78 2.36 3.00
CA ASP A 56 -6.74 1.44 2.42
C ASP A 56 -6.84 1.72 0.92
N PHE A 57 -6.24 0.86 0.11
CA PHE A 57 -6.29 0.97 -1.35
C PHE A 57 -7.39 0.11 -1.96
N SER A 58 -8.24 -0.51 -1.17
CA SER A 58 -9.28 -1.39 -1.72
C SER A 58 -10.22 -0.72 -2.72
N PRO A 59 -10.55 0.59 -2.60
CA PRO A 59 -11.36 1.23 -3.63
C PRO A 59 -10.67 1.33 -5.00
N PHE A 60 -9.36 1.08 -5.06
CA PHE A 60 -8.57 1.21 -6.27
C PHE A 60 -8.06 -0.13 -6.79
N SER A 61 -8.65 -1.23 -6.31
CA SER A 61 -8.27 -2.57 -6.75
C SER A 61 -8.69 -2.81 -8.19
N HIS A 62 -8.00 -3.75 -8.84
CA HIS A 62 -8.31 -4.12 -10.22
C HIS A 62 -9.72 -4.71 -10.29
N PRO A 63 -10.55 -4.26 -11.25
CA PRO A 63 -11.95 -4.71 -11.30
C PRO A 63 -12.11 -6.20 -11.52
N ASP A 64 -11.16 -6.85 -12.19
CA ASP A 64 -11.23 -8.30 -12.42
C ASP A 64 -10.66 -9.09 -11.26
N TYR A 65 -9.88 -8.46 -10.38
CA TYR A 65 -9.21 -9.13 -9.24
C TYR A 65 -9.33 -8.22 -8.02
N PRO A 66 -10.56 -8.01 -7.53
CA PRO A 66 -10.77 -7.01 -6.48
C PRO A 66 -10.39 -7.48 -5.08
N ASP A 67 -10.20 -8.78 -4.89
CA ASP A 67 -9.97 -9.34 -3.55
C ASP A 67 -8.48 -9.56 -3.29
N PRO A 68 -8.04 -9.41 -2.04
CA PRO A 68 -6.65 -9.75 -1.69
C PRO A 68 -6.40 -11.24 -1.87
N VAL A 69 -5.15 -11.60 -2.17
CA VAL A 69 -4.72 -12.98 -2.28
C VAL A 69 -3.68 -13.27 -1.21
N GLU A 70 -3.77 -14.44 -0.61
CA GLU A 70 -2.82 -14.85 0.42
C GLU A 70 -1.60 -15.53 -0.22
N ILE A 71 -0.40 -15.13 0.23
CA ILE A 71 0.85 -15.73 -0.21
C ILE A 71 1.74 -15.95 1.01
N ASN A 72 2.85 -16.65 0.81
CA ASN A 72 3.92 -16.69 1.80
C ASN A 72 4.82 -15.48 1.55
N MET A 73 4.46 -14.35 2.19
CA MET A 73 5.09 -13.08 1.91
C MET A 73 6.53 -13.06 2.39
N THR A 74 7.46 -12.65 1.52
CA THR A 74 8.89 -12.60 1.82
C THR A 74 9.41 -11.18 2.00
N GLY A 75 8.66 -10.18 1.50
CA GLY A 75 9.12 -8.80 1.44
C GLY A 75 9.93 -8.50 0.19
N ASN A 76 10.22 -9.49 -0.63
CA ASN A 76 10.90 -9.32 -1.90
C ASN A 76 9.86 -9.15 -3.00
N ASN A 77 9.88 -8.02 -3.70
CA ASN A 77 8.85 -7.71 -4.69
C ASN A 77 8.74 -8.76 -5.78
N TYR A 78 9.88 -9.20 -6.32
CA TYR A 78 9.85 -10.16 -7.40
C TYR A 78 9.17 -11.46 -7.00
N LYS A 79 9.59 -12.01 -5.84
CA LYS A 79 9.05 -13.28 -5.36
C LYS A 79 7.57 -13.15 -4.99
N ASP A 80 7.22 -12.07 -4.34
CA ASP A 80 5.85 -11.88 -3.84
C ASP A 80 4.90 -11.56 -4.99
N PHE A 81 5.34 -10.77 -5.96
CA PHE A 81 4.54 -10.46 -7.14
C PHE A 81 4.29 -11.73 -7.98
N LYS A 82 5.32 -12.55 -8.12
CA LYS A 82 5.17 -13.81 -8.85
C LYS A 82 4.18 -14.74 -8.15
N ALA A 83 4.28 -14.86 -6.84
CA ALA A 83 3.36 -15.69 -6.06
C ALA A 83 1.93 -15.16 -6.16
N ALA A 84 1.75 -13.84 -6.09
CA ALA A 84 0.42 -13.24 -6.19
C ALA A 84 -0.16 -13.41 -7.59
N ASN A 85 0.65 -13.22 -8.64
CA ASN A 85 0.21 -13.45 -10.02
C ASN A 85 -0.29 -14.88 -10.20
N GLU A 86 0.44 -15.85 -9.65
CA GLU A 86 0.03 -17.25 -9.76
C GLU A 86 -1.33 -17.51 -9.13
N LYS A 87 -1.65 -16.81 -8.05
CA LYS A 87 -2.97 -16.95 -7.40
C LYS A 87 -4.12 -16.48 -8.28
N ILE A 88 -3.87 -15.57 -9.22
CA ILE A 88 -4.92 -15.09 -10.12
C ILE A 88 -4.75 -15.63 -11.55
N GLY A 89 -3.90 -16.65 -11.72
CA GLY A 89 -3.77 -17.32 -13.01
C GLY A 89 -2.82 -16.68 -13.98
N LEU A 90 -1.97 -15.76 -13.53
CA LEU A 90 -0.96 -15.11 -14.37
C LEU A 90 0.40 -15.70 -14.09
N SER A 91 1.29 -15.64 -15.10
CA SER A 91 2.66 -16.12 -14.97
C SER A 91 3.62 -14.94 -14.82
N GLY A 92 4.80 -15.23 -14.25
CA GLY A 92 5.83 -14.21 -14.07
C GLY A 92 5.53 -13.25 -12.92
N ALA A 93 6.34 -12.21 -12.82
CA ALA A 93 6.27 -11.26 -11.72
C ALA A 93 5.71 -9.89 -12.12
N ASN A 94 5.43 -9.67 -13.40
CA ASN A 94 4.90 -8.39 -13.86
C ASN A 94 3.40 -8.31 -13.59
N PRO A 95 2.93 -7.28 -12.88
CA PRO A 95 1.50 -7.09 -12.72
C PRO A 95 0.84 -6.66 -14.04
N PRO A 96 -0.48 -6.75 -14.15
CA PRO A 96 -1.19 -6.17 -15.29
C PRO A 96 -0.86 -4.69 -15.48
N ASP A 97 -0.91 -4.22 -16.72
CA ASP A 97 -0.57 -2.84 -17.06
C ASP A 97 -1.41 -1.84 -16.26
N GLY A 98 -0.73 -0.84 -15.70
CA GLY A 98 -1.39 0.19 -14.91
C GLY A 98 -1.66 -0.20 -13.46
N TYR A 99 -1.30 -1.41 -13.07
CA TYR A 99 -1.55 -1.92 -11.73
C TYR A 99 -0.27 -2.44 -11.10
N THR A 100 -0.26 -2.51 -9.77
CA THR A 100 0.84 -3.07 -9.02
C THR A 100 0.30 -3.86 -7.82
N TRP A 101 1.10 -4.77 -7.33
CA TRP A 101 0.75 -5.51 -6.13
C TRP A 101 1.13 -4.72 -4.88
N HIS A 102 0.16 -4.53 -4.01
CA HIS A 102 0.34 -3.86 -2.73
C HIS A 102 0.44 -4.91 -1.63
N HIS A 103 1.51 -4.84 -0.84
CA HIS A 103 1.70 -5.70 0.33
C HIS A 103 0.84 -5.15 1.47
N LEU A 104 -0.16 -5.93 1.90
CA LEU A 104 -0.99 -5.52 3.02
C LEU A 104 -0.23 -5.64 4.34
N GLU A 105 -0.65 -4.84 5.30
CA GLU A 105 0.04 -4.74 6.59
C GLU A 105 -0.09 -5.99 7.45
N ASP A 106 -0.97 -6.93 7.08
CA ASP A 106 -1.07 -8.22 7.79
C ASP A 106 0.11 -9.15 7.51
N GLY A 107 0.98 -8.78 6.56
CA GLY A 107 2.17 -9.56 6.26
C GLY A 107 1.91 -10.84 5.48
N LYS A 108 0.74 -11.02 4.90
CA LYS A 108 0.43 -12.25 4.16
C LYS A 108 -0.49 -12.08 2.96
N HIS A 109 -1.13 -10.93 2.78
CA HIS A 109 -2.02 -10.70 1.64
C HIS A 109 -1.48 -9.65 0.71
N MET A 110 -1.72 -9.84 -0.58
CA MET A 110 -1.39 -8.89 -1.65
C MET A 110 -2.68 -8.43 -2.31
N LEU A 111 -2.74 -7.14 -2.64
CA LEU A 111 -3.89 -6.55 -3.33
C LEU A 111 -3.43 -5.88 -4.61
N LEU A 112 -4.10 -6.16 -5.73
CA LEU A 112 -3.74 -5.57 -7.02
C LEU A 112 -4.44 -4.22 -7.15
N VAL A 113 -3.64 -3.14 -7.19
CA VAL A 113 -4.18 -1.77 -7.11
C VAL A 113 -3.60 -0.88 -8.20
N ASP A 114 -4.30 0.20 -8.49
CA ASP A 114 -3.90 1.21 -9.48
C ASP A 114 -2.54 1.81 -9.11
N SER A 115 -1.57 1.70 -10.01
CA SER A 115 -0.21 2.18 -9.78
C SER A 115 -0.15 3.69 -9.57
N SER A 116 -1.00 4.46 -10.24
CA SER A 116 -0.97 5.92 -10.11
C SER A 116 -1.41 6.38 -8.72
N VAL A 117 -2.21 5.58 -8.05
CA VAL A 117 -2.64 5.86 -6.67
C VAL A 117 -1.64 5.31 -5.67
N HIS A 118 -1.09 4.14 -5.95
CA HIS A 118 -0.20 3.43 -5.03
C HIS A 118 1.22 4.00 -5.00
N ASP A 119 1.78 4.35 -6.16
CA ASP A 119 3.20 4.68 -6.26
C ASP A 119 3.45 6.16 -6.06
N ALA A 120 4.16 6.51 -5.00
CA ALA A 120 4.51 7.91 -4.71
C ALA A 120 5.34 8.51 -5.83
N THR A 121 6.16 7.72 -6.53
CA THR A 121 6.95 8.19 -7.66
C THR A 121 6.11 8.60 -8.85
N LEU A 122 4.87 8.14 -8.92
CA LEU A 122 3.92 8.52 -9.96
C LEU A 122 2.92 9.58 -9.48
N GLY A 123 3.18 10.18 -8.33
CA GLY A 123 2.26 11.15 -7.73
C GLY A 123 1.25 10.54 -6.79
N GLY A 124 1.36 9.25 -6.50
CA GLY A 124 0.45 8.54 -5.61
C GLY A 124 0.74 8.77 -4.14
N PHE A 125 0.22 7.88 -3.30
CA PHE A 125 0.22 8.06 -1.85
C PHE A 125 1.39 7.33 -1.20
N PRO A 126 2.34 8.06 -0.56
CA PRO A 126 3.42 7.41 0.16
C PRO A 126 2.89 6.63 1.37
N HIS A 127 3.45 5.47 1.60
CA HIS A 127 2.98 4.61 2.68
C HIS A 127 4.05 3.58 3.04
N THR A 128 3.86 2.95 4.20
CA THR A 128 4.61 1.79 4.62
C THR A 128 3.72 0.57 4.45
N GLY A 129 4.18 -0.44 3.73
CA GLY A 129 3.38 -1.63 3.46
C GLY A 129 3.88 -2.86 4.19
N GLY A 130 3.20 -3.97 3.95
CA GLY A 130 3.51 -5.23 4.58
C GLY A 130 4.89 -5.78 4.27
N ALA A 131 5.49 -5.36 3.14
CA ALA A 131 6.85 -5.78 2.81
C ALA A 131 7.85 -5.39 3.88
N SER A 132 7.74 -4.17 4.41
CA SER A 132 8.60 -3.71 5.49
C SER A 132 8.40 -4.53 6.77
N ILE A 133 7.15 -4.84 7.06
CA ILE A 133 6.82 -5.64 8.25
C ILE A 133 7.49 -7.01 8.17
N VAL A 134 7.38 -7.67 7.02
CA VAL A 134 7.95 -9.00 6.85
C VAL A 134 9.47 -8.99 6.84
N LYS A 135 10.06 -8.02 6.14
CA LYS A 135 11.53 -7.92 6.04
C LYS A 135 12.21 -7.71 7.38
N ASN A 136 11.55 -7.02 8.28
CA ASN A 136 12.15 -6.62 9.54
C ASN A 136 11.75 -7.51 10.72
N ASN A 137 11.03 -8.56 10.46
CA ASN A 137 10.66 -9.54 11.49
C ASN A 137 11.68 -10.65 11.63
#